data_e7830fcb48183d96de9bcf8313f73c2f
#
_entry.id   e7830fcb48183d96de9bcf8313f73c2f
#
_cell.length_a   1.000
_cell.length_b   1.000
_cell.length_c   1.000
_cell.angle_alpha   90.00
_cell.angle_beta   90.00
_cell.angle_gamma   90.00
#
_symmetry.space_group_name_H-M   'P 1'
#
loop_
_entity.id
_entity.type
_entity.pdbx_description
1 polymer ?
#
loop_
_entity_poly.entity_id
_entity_poly.type
_entity_poly.pdbx_seq_one_letter_code
_entity_poly.pdbx_strand_id
1 'polypeptide(L)'
;MDQDTQHEISRLFAVVDDFAEDMKARLSEQAIKGYRGWDDPANYRRILTMMMEHASVAAGQEVDAANLAMILWYLRKQSEL
;
A
#
# COMPACT_ATOMS: atom_id res chain seq x y z
N MET A 1 -9.62 3.89 -28.11
CA MET A 1 -9.77 4.79 -26.95
C MET A 1 -9.45 6.20 -27.42
N ASP A 2 -10.26 7.17 -27.05
CA ASP A 2 -10.04 8.54 -27.49
C ASP A 2 -8.85 9.19 -26.78
N GLN A 3 -8.41 10.32 -27.33
CA GLN A 3 -7.22 10.99 -26.88
C GLN A 3 -7.38 11.59 -25.48
N ASP A 4 -8.56 12.09 -25.15
CA ASP A 4 -8.83 12.64 -23.81
C ASP A 4 -8.78 11.56 -22.75
N THR A 5 -9.32 10.38 -23.02
CA THR A 5 -9.27 9.23 -22.11
C THR A 5 -7.84 8.75 -21.93
N GLN A 6 -7.06 8.66 -23.00
CA GLN A 6 -5.66 8.26 -22.92
C GLN A 6 -4.85 9.25 -22.09
N HIS A 7 -5.11 10.54 -22.28
CA HIS A 7 -4.43 11.58 -21.53
C HIS A 7 -4.77 11.47 -20.04
N GLU A 8 -6.03 11.22 -19.70
CA GLU A 8 -6.46 11.06 -18.32
C GLU A 8 -5.81 9.84 -17.67
N ILE A 9 -5.73 8.71 -18.39
CA ILE A 9 -5.06 7.52 -17.91
C ILE A 9 -3.59 7.81 -17.61
N SER A 10 -2.91 8.52 -18.50
CA SER A 10 -1.50 8.88 -18.29
C SER A 10 -1.32 9.73 -17.05
N ARG A 11 -2.22 10.67 -16.79
CA ARG A 11 -2.18 11.51 -15.60
C ARG A 11 -2.38 10.69 -14.35
N LEU A 12 -3.33 9.76 -14.35
CA LEU A 12 -3.59 8.87 -13.22
C LEU A 12 -2.38 7.97 -12.94
N PHE A 13 -1.78 7.43 -14.01
CA PHE A 13 -0.61 6.57 -13.85
C PHE A 13 0.58 7.34 -13.26
N ALA A 14 0.74 8.60 -13.64
CA ALA A 14 1.79 9.44 -13.07
C ALA A 14 1.60 9.62 -11.56
N VAL A 15 0.36 9.80 -11.10
CA VAL A 15 0.05 9.89 -9.67
C VAL A 15 0.35 8.57 -8.96
N VAL A 16 0.00 7.45 -9.59
CA VAL A 16 0.32 6.12 -9.05
C VAL A 16 1.83 5.95 -8.88
N ASP A 17 2.59 6.36 -9.89
CA ASP A 17 4.05 6.24 -9.85
C ASP A 17 4.64 7.10 -8.73
N ASP A 18 4.15 8.31 -8.56
CA ASP A 18 4.60 9.22 -7.49
C ASP A 18 4.28 8.62 -6.12
N PHE A 19 3.06 8.12 -5.96
CA PHE A 19 2.64 7.49 -4.71
C PHE A 19 3.46 6.24 -4.40
N ALA A 20 3.76 5.46 -5.44
CA ALA A 20 4.58 4.25 -5.30
C ALA A 20 5.99 4.59 -4.79
N GLU A 21 6.56 5.72 -5.22
CA GLU A 21 7.86 6.16 -4.71
C GLU A 21 7.80 6.43 -3.21
N ASP A 22 6.76 7.11 -2.74
CA ASP A 22 6.59 7.37 -1.31
C ASP A 22 6.35 6.07 -0.54
N MET A 23 5.59 5.14 -1.11
CA MET A 23 5.37 3.83 -0.51
C MET A 23 6.70 3.09 -0.32
N LYS A 24 7.53 3.08 -1.34
CA LYS A 24 8.84 2.40 -1.30
C LYS A 24 9.76 3.04 -0.27
N ALA A 25 9.80 4.36 -0.21
CA ALA A 25 10.62 5.08 0.76
C ALA A 25 10.22 4.70 2.17
N ARG A 26 8.92 4.66 2.45
CA ARG A 26 8.42 4.31 3.78
C ARG A 26 8.71 2.85 4.13
N LEU A 27 8.54 1.94 3.17
CA LEU A 27 8.85 0.52 3.38
C LEU A 27 10.34 0.33 3.68
N SER A 28 11.20 1.08 2.99
CA SER A 28 12.64 1.05 3.25
C SER A 28 12.97 1.51 4.68
N GLU A 29 12.34 2.59 5.13
CA GLU A 29 12.52 3.07 6.51
C GLU A 29 12.14 1.99 7.52
N GLN A 30 11.00 1.34 7.30
CA GLN A 30 10.51 0.30 8.20
C GLN A 30 11.45 -0.90 8.22
N ALA A 31 11.93 -1.33 7.06
CA ALA A 31 12.86 -2.45 6.96
C ALA A 31 14.18 -2.14 7.68
N ILE A 32 14.68 -0.92 7.53
CA ILE A 32 15.91 -0.48 8.20
C ILE A 32 15.74 -0.49 9.72
N LYS A 33 14.55 -0.11 10.20
CA LYS A 33 14.22 -0.16 11.64
C LYS A 33 14.07 -1.58 12.16
N GLY A 34 14.07 -2.58 11.29
CA GLY A 34 13.99 -3.98 11.68
C GLY A 34 12.60 -4.59 11.68
N TYR A 35 11.60 -3.89 11.17
CA TYR A 35 10.25 -4.46 11.09
C TYR A 35 10.22 -5.64 10.12
N ARG A 36 9.63 -6.74 10.57
CA ARG A 36 9.53 -8.00 9.82
C ARG A 36 8.15 -8.60 10.07
N GLY A 37 7.87 -9.72 9.40
CA GLY A 37 6.64 -10.46 9.65
C GLY A 37 5.48 -10.06 8.76
N TRP A 38 5.68 -9.12 7.84
CA TRP A 38 4.62 -8.66 6.93
C TRP A 38 4.14 -9.79 6.01
N ASP A 39 5.00 -10.76 5.71
CA ASP A 39 4.70 -11.87 4.80
C ASP A 39 4.21 -13.13 5.52
N ASP A 40 3.94 -13.04 6.82
CA ASP A 40 3.43 -14.15 7.60
C ASP A 40 1.90 -14.07 7.66
N PRO A 41 1.18 -15.07 7.08
CA PRO A 41 -0.29 -15.04 7.08
C PRO A 41 -0.91 -14.96 8.48
N ALA A 42 -0.20 -15.42 9.52
CA ALA A 42 -0.69 -15.35 10.89
C ALA A 42 -0.89 -13.90 11.35
N ASN A 43 -0.23 -12.95 10.71
CA ASN A 43 -0.34 -11.52 11.04
C ASN A 43 -1.45 -10.80 10.29
N TYR A 44 -2.21 -11.49 9.43
CA TYR A 44 -3.20 -10.86 8.56
C TYR A 44 -4.18 -9.96 9.34
N ARG A 45 -4.78 -10.51 10.39
CA ARG A 45 -5.79 -9.77 11.16
C ARG A 45 -5.20 -8.56 11.87
N ARG A 46 -3.99 -8.70 12.40
CA ARG A 46 -3.30 -7.57 13.03
C ARG A 46 -2.99 -6.47 12.02
N ILE A 47 -2.54 -6.85 10.83
CA ILE A 47 -2.24 -5.89 9.76
C ILE A 47 -3.52 -5.21 9.29
N LEU A 48 -4.63 -5.94 9.18
CA LEU A 48 -5.92 -5.35 8.84
C LEU A 48 -6.35 -4.29 9.85
N THR A 49 -6.20 -4.58 11.13
CA THR A 49 -6.53 -3.62 12.18
C THR A 49 -5.67 -2.37 12.07
N MET A 50 -4.36 -2.54 11.86
CA MET A 50 -3.45 -1.41 11.68
C MET A 50 -3.82 -0.57 10.47
N MET A 51 -4.18 -1.20 9.34
CA MET A 51 -4.60 -0.48 8.14
C MET A 51 -5.84 0.36 8.43
N MET A 52 -6.82 -0.22 9.12
CA MET A 52 -8.06 0.48 9.47
C MET A 52 -7.78 1.68 10.37
N GLU A 53 -6.87 1.53 11.32
CA GLU A 53 -6.48 2.62 12.22
C GLU A 53 -5.84 3.77 11.44
N HIS A 54 -4.90 3.47 10.57
CA HIS A 54 -4.25 4.50 9.74
C HIS A 54 -5.26 5.16 8.81
N ALA A 55 -6.12 4.37 8.18
CA ALA A 55 -7.12 4.88 7.25
C ALA A 55 -8.14 5.81 7.96
N SER A 56 -8.46 5.52 9.22
CA SER A 56 -9.43 6.33 9.96
C SER A 56 -8.90 7.73 10.28
N VAL A 57 -7.59 7.90 10.37
CA VAL A 57 -6.97 9.21 10.57
C VAL A 57 -6.88 9.98 9.26
N ALA A 58 -6.59 9.28 8.18
CA ALA A 58 -6.48 9.78 6.80
C ALA A 58 -5.32 10.75 6.59
N ALA A 59 -5.48 12.00 6.97
CA ALA A 59 -4.50 13.03 6.64
C ALA A 59 -3.10 12.67 7.16
N GLY A 60 -2.15 12.52 6.24
CA GLY A 60 -0.76 12.18 6.54
C GLY A 60 -0.51 10.70 6.78
N GLN A 61 -1.55 9.86 6.71
CA GLN A 61 -1.44 8.42 6.96
C GLN A 61 -1.73 7.59 5.71
N GLU A 62 -1.90 8.25 4.57
CA GLU A 62 -2.31 7.57 3.33
C GLU A 62 -1.28 6.55 2.86
N VAL A 63 0.00 6.88 2.95
CA VAL A 63 1.07 5.98 2.51
C VAL A 63 1.11 4.74 3.40
N ASP A 64 1.02 4.92 4.72
CA ASP A 64 1.03 3.79 5.65
C ASP A 64 -0.20 2.90 5.44
N ALA A 65 -1.38 3.49 5.27
CA ALA A 65 -2.60 2.73 4.99
C ALA A 65 -2.47 1.96 3.68
N ALA A 66 -1.92 2.57 2.65
CA ALA A 66 -1.74 1.94 1.34
C ALA A 66 -0.74 0.79 1.41
N ASN A 67 0.37 0.96 2.13
CA ASN A 67 1.35 -0.10 2.30
C ASN A 67 0.74 -1.31 3.02
N LEU A 68 -0.05 -1.07 4.06
CA LEU A 68 -0.71 -2.14 4.78
C LEU A 68 -1.76 -2.82 3.90
N ALA A 69 -2.52 -2.05 3.12
CA ALA A 69 -3.48 -2.62 2.16
C ALA A 69 -2.78 -3.48 1.12
N MET A 70 -1.64 -3.04 0.61
CA MET A 70 -0.84 -3.80 -0.34
C MET A 70 -0.40 -5.14 0.27
N ILE A 71 0.06 -5.11 1.52
CA ILE A 71 0.48 -6.32 2.21
C ILE A 71 -0.68 -7.30 2.36
N LEU A 72 -1.87 -6.82 2.73
CA LEU A 72 -3.06 -7.67 2.83
C LEU A 72 -3.40 -8.30 1.49
N TRP A 73 -3.33 -7.52 0.41
CA TRP A 73 -3.56 -8.00 -0.94
C TRP A 73 -2.55 -9.11 -1.29
N TYR A 74 -1.28 -8.89 -0.98
CA TYR A 74 -0.21 -9.86 -1.23
C TYR A 74 -0.47 -11.17 -0.46
N LEU A 75 -0.77 -11.07 0.83
CA LEU A 75 -1.03 -12.24 1.66
C LEU A 75 -2.22 -13.04 1.15
N ARG A 76 -3.28 -12.36 0.75
CA ARG A 76 -4.46 -13.02 0.20
C ARG A 76 -4.14 -13.75 -1.10
N LYS A 77 -3.34 -13.14 -1.97
CA LYS A 77 -2.94 -13.78 -3.23
C LYS A 77 -2.08 -15.01 -2.98
N GLN A 78 -1.20 -14.95 -2.01
CA GLN A 78 -0.34 -16.09 -1.69
C GLN A 78 -1.12 -17.27 -1.15
N SER A 79 -2.18 -17.03 -0.40
CA SER A 79 -3.00 -18.09 0.18
C SER A 79 -4.11 -18.58 -0.76
N GLU A 80 -4.29 -17.91 -1.89
CA GLU A 80 -5.33 -18.22 -2.88
C GLU A 80 -6.76 -18.15 -2.29
N LEU A 81 -6.94 -17.28 -1.35
CA LEU A 81 -8.24 -17.09 -0.74
C LEU A 81 -9.15 -16.21 -1.60
#